data_9ff5d4a6d570725ebb6ca9c32ddbb63d
#
_entry.id   9ff5d4a6d570725ebb6ca9c32ddbb63d
#
_cell.length_a   1.000
_cell.length_b   1.000
_cell.length_c   1.000
_cell.angle_alpha   90.00
_cell.angle_beta   90.00
_cell.angle_gamma   90.00
#
_symmetry.space_group_name_H-M   'P 1'
#
loop_
_entity.id
_entity.type
_entity.pdbx_description
1 polymer ?
#
loop_
_entity_poly.entity_id
_entity_poly.type
_entity_poly.pdbx_seq_one_letter_code
_entity_poly.pdbx_strand_id
1 'polypeptide(L)'
;ITDSGDLLCLDAKVNIDSNALFRHPELLEMDDETQEDPQEAEAAKNDLSYVSLDGNIGCMVNGAGLAMGTMDTIKFYGGNPANFLDVGGTATQERVAKAFKIILEDPDVKVVLVNIFGGIVRCDLIAKGIIAAIKEVEVKIPVVVRLEGNSADKGSKILSKADIKIDSINDLAGAAKKAVELAK
;
A
#
# COMPACT_ATOMS: atom_id res chain seq x y z
N ILE A 1 -40.09 7.75 -6.23
CA ILE A 1 -41.44 7.84 -6.79
C ILE A 1 -42.02 9.16 -6.33
N THR A 2 -42.51 9.95 -7.28
CA THR A 2 -43.20 11.24 -7.00
C THR A 2 -44.63 10.98 -6.50
N ASP A 3 -45.29 11.99 -5.97
CA ASP A 3 -46.69 11.91 -5.54
C ASP A 3 -47.64 11.62 -6.71
N SER A 4 -47.24 11.92 -7.97
CA SER A 4 -47.96 11.55 -9.20
C SER A 4 -47.74 10.07 -9.61
N GLY A 5 -46.84 9.35 -8.95
CA GLY A 5 -46.51 7.96 -9.27
C GLY A 5 -45.39 7.80 -10.31
N ASP A 6 -44.80 8.89 -10.77
CA ASP A 6 -43.68 8.86 -11.72
C ASP A 6 -42.37 8.47 -11.05
N LEU A 7 -41.43 7.88 -11.82
CA LEU A 7 -40.09 7.58 -11.39
C LEU A 7 -39.18 8.77 -11.72
N LEU A 8 -38.53 9.31 -10.70
CA LEU A 8 -37.51 10.35 -10.83
C LEU A 8 -36.19 9.84 -10.25
N CYS A 9 -35.11 9.87 -11.05
CA CYS A 9 -33.76 9.64 -10.55
C CYS A 9 -33.28 10.87 -9.76
N LEU A 10 -33.03 10.71 -8.47
CA LEU A 10 -32.57 11.77 -7.60
C LEU A 10 -31.05 11.87 -7.56
N ASP A 11 -30.35 10.77 -7.79
CA ASP A 11 -28.91 10.67 -7.74
C ASP A 11 -28.41 9.57 -8.67
N ALA A 12 -27.15 9.65 -9.10
CA ALA A 12 -26.49 8.61 -9.88
C ALA A 12 -25.00 8.57 -9.48
N LYS A 13 -24.48 7.36 -9.24
CA LYS A 13 -23.05 7.11 -9.11
C LYS A 13 -22.56 6.36 -10.35
N VAL A 14 -21.65 6.98 -11.09
CA VAL A 14 -21.06 6.40 -12.29
C VAL A 14 -19.54 6.34 -12.10
N ASN A 15 -18.98 5.14 -12.19
CA ASN A 15 -17.52 4.94 -12.19
C ASN A 15 -17.07 4.66 -13.62
N ILE A 16 -15.98 5.30 -14.03
CA ILE A 16 -15.35 5.09 -15.33
C ILE A 16 -14.15 4.17 -15.12
N ASP A 17 -14.05 3.13 -15.95
CA ASP A 17 -12.88 2.24 -15.93
C ASP A 17 -11.65 3.01 -16.45
N SER A 18 -10.69 3.30 -15.55
CA SER A 18 -9.47 4.02 -15.88
C SER A 18 -8.63 3.34 -16.96
N ASN A 19 -8.74 2.01 -17.10
CA ASN A 19 -8.10 1.27 -18.19
C ASN A 19 -8.66 1.59 -19.58
N ALA A 20 -9.81 2.25 -19.68
CA ALA A 20 -10.41 2.68 -20.93
C ALA A 20 -10.11 4.14 -21.29
N LEU A 21 -9.62 4.95 -20.37
CA LEU A 21 -9.43 6.40 -20.53
C LEU A 21 -8.48 6.79 -21.67
N PHE A 22 -7.48 5.94 -21.99
CA PHE A 22 -6.59 6.19 -23.15
C PHE A 22 -7.33 6.23 -24.47
N ARG A 23 -8.54 5.64 -24.56
CA ARG A 23 -9.43 5.65 -25.73
C ARG A 23 -10.51 6.73 -25.66
N HIS A 24 -10.65 7.37 -24.51
CA HIS A 24 -11.70 8.32 -24.19
C HIS A 24 -11.12 9.55 -23.50
N PRO A 25 -10.26 10.34 -24.21
CA PRO A 25 -9.60 11.51 -23.60
C PRO A 25 -10.60 12.57 -23.12
N GLU A 26 -11.77 12.64 -23.74
CA GLU A 26 -12.86 13.53 -23.33
C GLU A 26 -13.39 13.24 -21.91
N LEU A 27 -13.29 11.98 -21.45
CA LEU A 27 -13.69 11.60 -20.09
C LEU A 27 -12.59 11.94 -19.07
N LEU A 28 -11.33 11.91 -19.50
CA LEU A 28 -10.20 12.30 -18.66
C LEU A 28 -10.24 13.80 -18.33
N GLU A 29 -10.73 14.64 -19.27
CA GLU A 29 -10.90 16.08 -19.05
C GLU A 29 -12.03 16.40 -18.05
N MET A 30 -12.91 15.44 -17.76
CA MET A 30 -14.02 15.58 -16.79
C MET A 30 -13.63 15.15 -15.38
N ASP A 31 -12.41 14.65 -15.21
CA ASP A 31 -11.89 14.23 -13.90
C ASP A 31 -11.76 15.42 -12.95
N ASP A 32 -12.29 15.28 -11.74
CA ASP A 32 -12.27 16.31 -10.71
C ASP A 32 -11.55 15.78 -9.46
N GLU A 33 -10.23 15.96 -9.43
CA GLU A 33 -9.38 15.55 -8.31
C GLU A 33 -9.86 16.10 -6.95
N THR A 34 -10.69 17.15 -6.93
CA THR A 34 -11.20 17.71 -5.67
C THR A 34 -12.25 16.83 -4.99
N GLN A 35 -12.78 15.84 -5.69
CA GLN A 35 -13.74 14.86 -5.19
C GLN A 35 -13.07 13.59 -4.63
N GLU A 36 -11.77 13.44 -4.85
CA GLU A 36 -10.99 12.30 -4.41
C GLU A 36 -10.28 12.55 -3.08
N ASP A 37 -9.94 11.47 -2.37
CA ASP A 37 -9.03 11.55 -1.23
C ASP A 37 -7.65 12.03 -1.73
N PRO A 38 -7.03 13.03 -1.09
CA PRO A 38 -5.75 13.59 -1.56
C PRO A 38 -4.62 12.55 -1.67
N GLN A 39 -4.60 11.56 -0.76
CA GLN A 39 -3.58 10.49 -0.78
C GLN A 39 -3.85 9.51 -1.91
N GLU A 40 -5.12 9.21 -2.21
CA GLU A 40 -5.51 8.35 -3.34
C GLU A 40 -5.16 9.02 -4.68
N ALA A 41 -5.45 10.31 -4.82
CA ALA A 41 -5.10 11.10 -6.00
C ALA A 41 -3.57 11.18 -6.21
N GLU A 42 -2.79 11.40 -5.14
CA GLU A 42 -1.31 11.43 -5.23
C GLU A 42 -0.75 10.04 -5.57
N ALA A 43 -1.33 8.97 -5.03
CA ALA A 43 -0.95 7.60 -5.34
C ALA A 43 -1.19 7.26 -6.83
N ALA A 44 -2.35 7.65 -7.36
CA ALA A 44 -2.70 7.43 -8.77
C ALA A 44 -1.70 8.10 -9.72
N LYS A 45 -1.23 9.32 -9.42
CA LYS A 45 -0.17 10.02 -10.19
C LYS A 45 1.16 9.28 -10.23
N ASN A 46 1.39 8.37 -9.29
CA ASN A 46 2.62 7.57 -9.17
C ASN A 46 2.41 6.09 -9.56
N ASP A 47 1.33 5.76 -10.27
CA ASP A 47 0.95 4.39 -10.65
C ASP A 47 0.86 3.44 -9.44
N LEU A 48 0.43 3.92 -8.29
CA LEU A 48 0.16 3.16 -7.09
C LEU A 48 -1.33 3.00 -6.89
N SER A 49 -1.78 1.80 -6.53
CA SER A 49 -3.16 1.57 -6.11
C SER A 49 -3.25 1.76 -4.61
N TYR A 50 -3.90 2.82 -4.17
CA TYR A 50 -4.03 3.19 -2.75
C TYR A 50 -5.49 3.41 -2.38
N VAL A 51 -5.87 2.98 -1.18
CA VAL A 51 -7.15 3.33 -0.55
C VAL A 51 -6.87 3.64 0.92
N SER A 52 -7.35 4.79 1.38
CA SER A 52 -7.25 5.21 2.78
C SER A 52 -8.22 4.45 3.67
N LEU A 53 -7.79 4.09 4.89
CA LEU A 53 -8.58 3.36 5.88
C LEU A 53 -8.35 3.95 7.29
N ASP A 54 -9.28 3.70 8.21
CA ASP A 54 -9.25 4.22 9.59
C ASP A 54 -8.38 3.37 10.54
N GLY A 55 -7.12 3.13 10.20
CA GLY A 55 -6.23 2.31 11.01
C GLY A 55 -4.94 3.00 11.42
N ASN A 56 -4.00 2.23 11.98
CA ASN A 56 -2.71 2.74 12.45
C ASN A 56 -1.51 1.88 11.99
N ILE A 57 -1.77 0.89 11.14
CA ILE A 57 -0.75 0.02 10.54
C ILE A 57 -0.72 0.29 9.05
N GLY A 58 0.28 1.03 8.59
CA GLY A 58 0.51 1.27 7.17
C GLY A 58 0.88 -0.04 6.46
N CYS A 59 0.27 -0.29 5.31
CA CYS A 59 0.48 -1.50 4.52
C CYS A 59 1.11 -1.17 3.18
N MET A 60 2.20 -1.87 2.83
CA MET A 60 2.84 -1.81 1.51
C MET A 60 3.02 -3.22 0.98
N VAL A 61 2.34 -3.56 -0.10
CA VAL A 61 2.29 -4.94 -0.61
C VAL A 61 2.41 -4.93 -2.14
N ASN A 62 2.91 -5.99 -2.74
CA ASN A 62 2.85 -6.17 -4.18
C ASN A 62 1.79 -7.21 -4.56
N GLY A 63 0.76 -6.74 -5.24
CA GLY A 63 -0.39 -7.52 -5.69
C GLY A 63 -1.62 -7.37 -4.78
N ALA A 64 -2.73 -7.02 -5.38
CA ALA A 64 -3.99 -6.69 -4.68
C ALA A 64 -4.50 -7.83 -3.80
N GLY A 65 -4.42 -9.08 -4.26
CA GLY A 65 -4.83 -10.25 -3.47
C GLY A 65 -3.97 -10.45 -2.22
N LEU A 66 -2.65 -10.25 -2.34
CA LEU A 66 -1.74 -10.31 -1.20
C LEU A 66 -1.98 -9.15 -0.23
N ALA A 67 -2.31 -7.96 -0.74
CA ALA A 67 -2.64 -6.80 0.09
C ALA A 67 -3.90 -7.06 0.92
N MET A 68 -4.97 -7.55 0.32
CA MET A 68 -6.20 -7.92 1.04
C MET A 68 -5.93 -9.00 2.10
N GLY A 69 -5.23 -10.08 1.75
CA GLY A 69 -4.87 -11.14 2.71
C GLY A 69 -3.96 -10.64 3.85
N THR A 70 -3.11 -9.64 3.59
CA THR A 70 -2.29 -9.00 4.61
C THR A 70 -3.15 -8.20 5.59
N MET A 71 -4.08 -7.40 5.08
CA MET A 71 -5.02 -6.62 5.90
C MET A 71 -5.92 -7.53 6.74
N ASP A 72 -6.46 -8.61 6.17
CA ASP A 72 -7.25 -9.60 6.89
C ASP A 72 -6.44 -10.25 8.02
N THR A 73 -5.17 -10.55 7.76
CA THR A 73 -4.29 -11.12 8.78
C THR A 73 -4.02 -10.13 9.92
N ILE A 74 -3.81 -8.85 9.62
CA ILE A 74 -3.69 -7.78 10.62
C ILE A 74 -4.96 -7.72 11.48
N LYS A 75 -6.14 -7.69 10.84
CA LYS A 75 -7.44 -7.68 11.53
C LYS A 75 -7.63 -8.92 12.41
N PHE A 76 -7.26 -10.10 11.92
CA PHE A 76 -7.34 -11.35 12.67
C PHE A 76 -6.55 -11.30 13.98
N TYR A 77 -5.39 -10.61 13.99
CA TYR A 77 -4.58 -10.40 15.20
C TYR A 77 -4.97 -9.15 16.01
N GLY A 78 -6.09 -8.52 15.70
CA GLY A 78 -6.67 -7.41 16.46
C GLY A 78 -6.04 -6.04 16.14
N GLY A 79 -5.35 -5.91 15.01
CA GLY A 79 -4.83 -4.64 14.50
C GLY A 79 -5.78 -3.96 13.51
N ASN A 80 -5.45 -2.74 13.11
CA ASN A 80 -6.22 -1.96 12.16
C ASN A 80 -5.31 -1.46 11.04
N PRO A 81 -5.49 -1.94 9.77
CA PRO A 81 -4.78 -1.39 8.62
C PRO A 81 -5.18 0.06 8.38
N ALA A 82 -4.21 0.93 8.13
CA ALA A 82 -4.40 2.34 7.81
C ALA A 82 -4.69 2.56 6.32
N ASN A 83 -4.30 1.61 5.48
CA ASN A 83 -4.48 1.72 4.05
C ASN A 83 -4.42 0.35 3.36
N PHE A 84 -5.02 0.29 2.17
CA PHE A 84 -4.63 -0.64 1.12
C PHE A 84 -3.56 0.02 0.27
N LEU A 85 -2.48 -0.67 -0.08
CA LEU A 85 -1.51 -0.19 -1.07
C LEU A 85 -0.87 -1.35 -1.83
N ASP A 86 -1.02 -1.31 -3.15
CA ASP A 86 -0.35 -2.22 -4.08
C ASP A 86 0.71 -1.46 -4.89
N VAL A 87 1.99 -1.79 -4.67
CA VAL A 87 3.11 -1.20 -5.41
C VAL A 87 3.34 -1.84 -6.78
N GLY A 88 2.52 -2.84 -7.14
CA GLY A 88 2.61 -3.56 -8.40
C GLY A 88 3.77 -4.56 -8.48
N GLY A 89 3.83 -5.28 -9.60
CA GLY A 89 4.80 -6.35 -9.83
C GLY A 89 6.25 -5.89 -10.06
N THR A 90 6.48 -4.60 -10.33
CA THR A 90 7.80 -4.01 -10.57
C THR A 90 8.13 -2.98 -9.49
N ALA A 91 8.19 -3.39 -8.22
CA ALA A 91 8.52 -2.51 -7.11
C ALA A 91 9.96 -1.97 -7.24
N THR A 92 10.12 -0.82 -7.90
CA THR A 92 11.39 -0.08 -7.98
C THR A 92 11.64 0.70 -6.69
N GLN A 93 12.91 1.09 -6.44
CA GLN A 93 13.25 1.95 -5.30
C GLN A 93 12.39 3.21 -5.26
N GLU A 94 12.18 3.85 -6.41
CA GLU A 94 11.42 5.09 -6.53
C GLU A 94 9.94 4.90 -6.14
N ARG A 95 9.28 3.82 -6.63
CA ARG A 95 7.92 3.48 -6.24
C ARG A 95 7.79 3.20 -4.75
N VAL A 96 8.76 2.46 -4.19
CA VAL A 96 8.80 2.17 -2.76
C VAL A 96 8.95 3.45 -1.94
N ALA A 97 9.81 4.39 -2.37
CA ALA A 97 9.99 5.68 -1.70
C ALA A 97 8.70 6.53 -1.75
N LYS A 98 8.02 6.55 -2.90
CA LYS A 98 6.72 7.24 -3.04
C LYS A 98 5.66 6.62 -2.14
N ALA A 99 5.56 5.28 -2.13
CA ALA A 99 4.65 4.56 -1.27
C ALA A 99 4.88 4.88 0.22
N PHE A 100 6.13 4.91 0.69
CA PHE A 100 6.44 5.34 2.06
C PHE A 100 6.00 6.77 2.33
N LYS A 101 6.25 7.72 1.40
CA LYS A 101 5.83 9.12 1.56
C LYS A 101 4.32 9.21 1.78
N ILE A 102 3.53 8.57 0.91
CA ILE A 102 2.07 8.58 0.99
C ILE A 102 1.58 7.98 2.31
N ILE A 103 2.10 6.80 2.70
CA ILE A 103 1.72 6.16 3.98
C ILE A 103 2.04 7.06 5.19
N LEU A 104 3.17 7.77 5.15
CA LEU A 104 3.63 8.60 6.27
C LEU A 104 2.96 9.99 6.33
N GLU A 105 2.18 10.37 5.32
CA GLU A 105 1.33 11.55 5.37
C GLU A 105 0.16 11.38 6.35
N ASP A 106 -0.24 10.12 6.62
CA ASP A 106 -1.21 9.82 7.66
C ASP A 106 -0.54 9.85 9.05
N PRO A 107 -0.89 10.83 9.92
CA PRO A 107 -0.31 11.00 11.23
C PRO A 107 -0.67 9.87 12.21
N ASP A 108 -1.71 9.10 11.94
CA ASP A 108 -2.16 8.01 12.80
C ASP A 108 -1.35 6.72 12.58
N VAL A 109 -0.56 6.64 11.51
CA VAL A 109 0.29 5.49 11.22
C VAL A 109 1.46 5.40 12.21
N LYS A 110 1.50 4.30 12.97
CA LYS A 110 2.53 4.01 14.00
C LYS A 110 3.58 3.00 13.57
N VAL A 111 3.28 2.18 12.58
CA VAL A 111 4.17 1.15 12.04
C VAL A 111 3.83 0.89 10.58
N VAL A 112 4.81 0.55 9.76
CA VAL A 112 4.59 0.10 8.38
C VAL A 112 4.89 -1.38 8.27
N LEU A 113 3.94 -2.16 7.75
CA LEU A 113 4.13 -3.56 7.35
C LEU A 113 4.34 -3.62 5.83
N VAL A 114 5.54 -4.00 5.44
CA VAL A 114 5.91 -4.29 4.03
C VAL A 114 5.85 -5.80 3.80
N ASN A 115 4.97 -6.25 2.91
CA ASN A 115 4.81 -7.66 2.59
C ASN A 115 4.98 -7.88 1.08
N ILE A 116 6.12 -8.41 0.68
CA ILE A 116 6.49 -8.59 -0.73
C ILE A 116 6.66 -10.07 -1.06
N PHE A 117 5.98 -10.49 -2.12
CA PHE A 117 6.20 -11.79 -2.75
C PHE A 117 7.01 -11.61 -4.04
N GLY A 118 8.23 -12.12 -4.03
CA GLY A 118 9.12 -12.13 -5.20
C GLY A 118 8.76 -13.28 -6.15
N GLY A 119 7.88 -13.01 -7.10
CA GLY A 119 7.63 -13.92 -8.21
C GLY A 119 8.70 -13.72 -9.30
N ILE A 120 8.40 -12.82 -10.25
CA ILE A 120 9.34 -12.40 -11.30
C ILE A 120 10.42 -11.48 -10.70
N VAL A 121 10.06 -10.61 -9.77
CA VAL A 121 10.97 -9.68 -9.10
C VAL A 121 11.79 -10.39 -8.02
N ARG A 122 13.05 -10.00 -7.88
CA ARG A 122 13.97 -10.57 -6.90
C ARG A 122 13.91 -9.81 -5.57
N CYS A 123 13.67 -10.53 -4.49
CA CYS A 123 13.59 -9.94 -3.15
C CYS A 123 14.87 -9.26 -2.67
N ASP A 124 16.05 -9.68 -3.14
CA ASP A 124 17.32 -9.03 -2.80
C ASP A 124 17.45 -7.61 -3.40
N LEU A 125 16.87 -7.37 -4.58
CA LEU A 125 16.80 -6.05 -5.19
C LEU A 125 15.77 -5.17 -4.47
N ILE A 126 14.62 -5.75 -4.13
CA ILE A 126 13.57 -5.06 -3.36
C ILE A 126 14.09 -4.64 -1.98
N ALA A 127 14.81 -5.53 -1.28
CA ALA A 127 15.38 -5.22 0.03
C ALA A 127 16.33 -4.01 -0.02
N LYS A 128 17.15 -3.90 -1.07
CA LYS A 128 18.00 -2.72 -1.30
C LYS A 128 17.17 -1.47 -1.57
N GLY A 129 16.11 -1.59 -2.37
CA GLY A 129 15.18 -0.50 -2.65
C GLY A 129 14.46 0.00 -1.40
N ILE A 130 13.98 -0.92 -0.54
CA ILE A 130 13.35 -0.59 0.75
C ILE A 130 14.33 0.17 1.65
N ILE A 131 15.58 -0.32 1.80
CA ILE A 131 16.60 0.36 2.62
C ILE A 131 16.89 1.77 2.10
N ALA A 132 17.06 1.90 0.78
CA ALA A 132 17.32 3.20 0.17
C ALA A 132 16.13 4.16 0.35
N ALA A 133 14.92 3.68 0.14
CA ALA A 133 13.69 4.45 0.32
C ALA A 133 13.51 4.93 1.77
N ILE A 134 13.71 4.02 2.75
CA ILE A 134 13.62 4.36 4.18
C ILE A 134 14.63 5.46 4.55
N LYS A 135 15.85 5.41 4.00
CA LYS A 135 16.86 6.45 4.22
C LYS A 135 16.50 7.77 3.55
N GLU A 136 16.01 7.71 2.31
CA GLU A 136 15.63 8.89 1.53
C GLU A 136 14.48 9.66 2.20
N VAL A 137 13.48 8.92 2.71
CA VAL A 137 12.28 9.49 3.35
C VAL A 137 12.50 9.78 4.84
N GLU A 138 13.62 9.32 5.42
CA GLU A 138 13.91 9.43 6.86
C GLU A 138 12.80 8.84 7.74
N VAL A 139 12.36 7.61 7.41
CA VAL A 139 11.29 6.92 8.15
C VAL A 139 11.68 6.73 9.62
N LYS A 140 10.90 7.32 10.54
CA LYS A 140 11.17 7.31 11.98
C LYS A 140 10.38 6.25 12.75
N ILE A 141 9.28 5.78 12.17
CA ILE A 141 8.44 4.74 12.78
C ILE A 141 8.99 3.34 12.47
N PRO A 142 8.64 2.32 13.27
CA PRO A 142 9.06 0.95 13.03
C PRO A 142 8.60 0.44 11.66
N VAL A 143 9.44 -0.38 11.02
CA VAL A 143 9.11 -1.04 9.75
C VAL A 143 9.28 -2.54 9.93
N VAL A 144 8.20 -3.30 9.69
CA VAL A 144 8.21 -4.76 9.65
C VAL A 144 8.24 -5.19 8.19
N VAL A 145 9.17 -6.05 7.82
CA VAL A 145 9.32 -6.51 6.43
C VAL A 145 9.24 -8.01 6.36
N ARG A 146 8.33 -8.51 5.54
CA ARG A 146 8.26 -9.89 5.12
C ARG A 146 8.58 -9.99 3.65
N LEU A 147 9.56 -10.84 3.33
CA LEU A 147 9.95 -11.19 1.96
C LEU A 147 9.77 -12.68 1.75
N GLU A 148 9.11 -13.07 0.67
CA GLU A 148 8.96 -14.47 0.27
C GLU A 148 9.18 -14.62 -1.24
N GLY A 149 9.53 -15.84 -1.69
CA GLY A 149 9.75 -16.16 -3.10
C GLY A 149 11.20 -16.00 -3.53
N ASN A 150 11.41 -15.54 -4.79
CA ASN A 150 12.71 -15.49 -5.42
C ASN A 150 13.72 -14.63 -4.64
N SER A 151 14.82 -15.25 -4.18
CA SER A 151 15.91 -14.61 -3.42
C SER A 151 15.48 -14.02 -2.07
N ALA A 152 14.40 -14.51 -1.44
CA ALA A 152 13.91 -14.03 -0.15
C ALA A 152 14.98 -14.12 0.96
N ASP A 153 15.70 -15.24 1.07
CA ASP A 153 16.78 -15.41 2.06
C ASP A 153 17.91 -14.37 1.91
N LYS A 154 18.22 -14.00 0.65
CA LYS A 154 19.23 -12.97 0.38
C LYS A 154 18.68 -11.59 0.77
N GLY A 155 17.43 -11.32 0.45
CA GLY A 155 16.75 -10.09 0.83
C GLY A 155 16.70 -9.91 2.34
N SER A 156 16.28 -10.92 3.09
CA SER A 156 16.25 -10.91 4.56
C SER A 156 17.62 -10.67 5.18
N LYS A 157 18.69 -11.30 4.62
CA LYS A 157 20.07 -11.06 5.05
C LYS A 157 20.55 -9.63 4.77
N ILE A 158 20.09 -9.00 3.69
CA ILE A 158 20.40 -7.60 3.37
C ILE A 158 19.71 -6.68 4.38
N LEU A 159 18.42 -6.93 4.67
CA LEU A 159 17.65 -6.15 5.65
C LEU A 159 18.26 -6.23 7.05
N SER A 160 18.63 -7.44 7.50
CA SER A 160 19.20 -7.65 8.85
C SER A 160 20.58 -7.04 9.05
N LYS A 161 21.33 -6.74 7.98
CA LYS A 161 22.63 -6.06 8.03
C LYS A 161 22.54 -4.54 7.86
N ALA A 162 21.35 -4.04 7.55
CA ALA A 162 21.15 -2.61 7.39
C ALA A 162 21.20 -1.91 8.76
N ASP A 163 21.90 -0.78 8.83
CA ASP A 163 21.91 0.08 10.03
C ASP A 163 20.62 0.92 10.07
N ILE A 164 19.48 0.24 10.13
CA ILE A 164 18.13 0.82 10.14
C ILE A 164 17.24 -0.09 10.99
N LYS A 165 16.28 0.51 11.68
CA LYS A 165 15.33 -0.20 12.54
C LYS A 165 14.25 -0.95 11.72
N ILE A 166 14.61 -2.13 11.23
CA ILE A 166 13.72 -3.02 10.45
C ILE A 166 13.61 -4.37 11.16
N ASP A 167 12.40 -4.83 11.38
CA ASP A 167 12.09 -6.19 11.82
C ASP A 167 11.81 -7.07 10.58
N SER A 168 12.77 -7.94 10.21
CA SER A 168 12.59 -8.89 9.10
C SER A 168 12.01 -10.21 9.62
N ILE A 169 10.82 -10.57 9.17
CA ILE A 169 10.07 -11.75 9.60
C ILE A 169 9.68 -12.60 8.39
N ASN A 170 9.85 -13.93 8.49
CA ASN A 170 9.72 -14.80 7.32
C ASN A 170 8.28 -15.21 7.01
N ASP A 171 7.39 -15.22 8.01
CA ASP A 171 6.00 -15.65 7.82
C ASP A 171 5.02 -14.48 8.02
N LEU A 172 3.88 -14.53 7.32
CA LEU A 172 2.89 -13.45 7.35
C LEU A 172 2.23 -13.30 8.72
N ALA A 173 1.96 -14.41 9.40
CA ALA A 173 1.32 -14.39 10.71
C ALA A 173 2.22 -13.71 11.76
N GLY A 174 3.51 -14.05 11.77
CA GLY A 174 4.52 -13.42 12.62
C GLY A 174 4.71 -11.94 12.30
N ALA A 175 4.76 -11.58 11.03
CA ALA A 175 4.89 -10.19 10.59
C ALA A 175 3.69 -9.35 11.00
N ALA A 176 2.48 -9.85 10.81
CA ALA A 176 1.26 -9.16 11.24
C ALA A 176 1.17 -9.02 12.78
N LYS A 177 1.48 -10.08 13.53
CA LYS A 177 1.53 -10.01 15.01
C LYS A 177 2.53 -8.94 15.47
N LYS A 178 3.72 -8.90 14.87
CA LYS A 178 4.75 -7.93 15.21
C LYS A 178 4.30 -6.50 14.89
N ALA A 179 3.69 -6.28 13.75
CA ALA A 179 3.13 -4.98 13.39
C ALA A 179 2.03 -4.55 14.39
N VAL A 180 1.11 -5.45 14.76
CA VAL A 180 0.07 -5.18 15.76
C VAL A 180 0.66 -4.86 17.13
N GLU A 181 1.74 -5.54 17.54
CA GLU A 181 2.45 -5.26 18.78
C GLU A 181 3.05 -3.85 18.79
N LEU A 182 3.69 -3.44 17.69
CA LEU A 182 4.35 -2.15 17.54
C LEU A 182 3.38 -0.98 17.35
N ALA A 183 2.13 -1.25 16.95
CA ALA A 183 1.09 -0.25 16.74
C ALA A 183 0.32 0.14 18.03
N LYS A 184 0.54 -0.57 19.13
CA LYS A 184 -0.07 -0.28 20.45
C LYS A 184 0.63 0.89 21.12
#